data_dcc7732ef9ed33a5a4ce4f78e44d8140
#
_entry.id   dcc7732ef9ed33a5a4ce4f78e44d8140
#
_cell.length_a   1.000
_cell.length_b   1.000
_cell.length_c   1.000
_cell.angle_alpha   90.00
_cell.angle_beta   90.00
_cell.angle_gamma   90.00
#
_symmetry.space_group_name_H-M   'P 1'
#
loop_
_entity.id
_entity.type
_entity.pdbx_description
1 polymer ?
#
loop_
_entity_poly.entity_id
_entity_poly.type
_entity_poly.pdbx_seq_one_letter_code
_entity_poly.pdbx_strand_id
1 'polypeptide(L)'
;GAVAHLGDKGKKSMTAFGSYPHKVVIMDGVFLAISRKVFKKIRFDESCPAGFHMYDLQYTLDASVAGYKCGVIDAYITHASPGLQSFTEDWKSGQSWFLDKYKDYLGKTVQL
;
A
#
# COMPACT_ATOMS: atom_id res chain seq x y z
N GLY A 1 3.48 9.92 -5.66
CA GLY A 1 2.09 9.75 -6.07
C GLY A 1 1.15 10.72 -5.37
N ALA A 2 -0.06 10.80 -5.83
CA ALA A 2 -1.10 11.61 -5.21
C ALA A 2 -2.44 10.86 -5.23
N VAL A 3 -3.21 11.02 -4.16
CA VAL A 3 -4.55 10.46 -4.03
C VAL A 3 -5.53 11.58 -3.73
N ALA A 4 -6.59 11.68 -4.51
CA ALA A 4 -7.72 12.56 -4.23
C ALA A 4 -8.81 11.77 -3.50
N HIS A 5 -9.19 12.24 -2.32
CA HIS A 5 -10.27 11.69 -1.53
C HIS A 5 -11.53 12.53 -1.66
N LEU A 6 -12.67 11.87 -1.79
CA LEU A 6 -13.97 12.49 -1.76
C LEU A 6 -14.64 12.16 -0.40
N GLY A 7 -14.50 13.09 0.54
CA GLY A 7 -15.12 12.97 1.85
C GLY A 7 -16.60 13.27 1.86
N ASP A 8 -17.20 13.18 3.04
CA ASP A 8 -18.60 13.51 3.26
C ASP A 8 -18.91 14.93 2.79
N LYS A 9 -20.13 15.14 2.29
CA LYS A 9 -20.61 16.42 1.75
C LYS A 9 -19.82 16.94 0.53
N GLY A 10 -19.15 16.04 -0.21
CA GLY A 10 -18.43 16.41 -1.43
C GLY A 10 -17.13 17.19 -1.20
N LYS A 11 -16.64 17.27 0.03
CA LYS A 11 -15.36 17.91 0.33
C LYS A 11 -14.22 17.07 -0.26
N LYS A 12 -13.44 17.69 -1.15
CA LYS A 12 -12.26 17.05 -1.73
C LYS A 12 -11.03 17.37 -0.90
N SER A 13 -10.20 16.37 -0.65
CA SER A 13 -8.86 16.54 -0.12
C SER A 13 -7.86 15.80 -1.03
N MET A 14 -6.63 16.25 -1.06
CA MET A 14 -5.57 15.61 -1.84
C MET A 14 -4.35 15.43 -0.96
N THR A 15 -3.84 14.20 -0.95
CA THR A 15 -2.56 13.88 -0.33
C THR A 15 -1.56 13.53 -1.43
N ALA A 16 -0.40 14.18 -1.41
CA ALA A 16 0.65 13.94 -2.39
C ALA A 16 1.95 13.52 -1.70
N PHE A 17 2.61 12.51 -2.25
CA PHE A 17 3.87 11.97 -1.77
C PHE A 17 4.88 11.91 -2.93
N GLY A 18 5.91 12.72 -2.84
CA GLY A 18 6.97 12.76 -3.85
C GLY A 18 6.50 13.07 -5.26
N SER A 19 7.38 12.85 -6.22
CA SER A 19 7.12 12.98 -7.65
C SER A 19 6.84 11.62 -8.30
N TYR A 20 6.29 11.61 -9.51
CA TYR A 20 6.07 10.39 -10.30
C TYR A 20 6.54 10.61 -11.76
N PRO A 21 6.86 9.54 -12.52
CA PRO A 21 6.93 8.15 -12.07
C PRO A 21 8.05 7.92 -11.06
N HIS A 22 7.82 7.09 -10.06
CA HIS A 22 8.81 6.84 -9.03
C HIS A 22 8.83 5.36 -8.62
N LYS A 23 10.03 4.81 -8.42
CA LYS A 23 10.18 3.47 -7.86
C LYS A 23 9.96 3.53 -6.35
N VAL A 24 9.31 2.53 -5.81
CA VAL A 24 8.99 2.43 -4.39
C VAL A 24 9.13 0.98 -3.91
N VAL A 25 9.26 0.79 -2.62
CA VAL A 25 9.29 -0.54 -2.00
C VAL A 25 7.89 -0.97 -1.57
N ILE A 26 7.13 -0.02 -1.04
CA ILE A 26 5.78 -0.23 -0.50
C ILE A 26 4.84 0.80 -1.15
N MET A 27 3.62 0.39 -1.44
CA MET A 27 2.57 1.25 -1.97
C MET A 27 1.30 1.13 -1.15
N ASP A 28 0.61 2.25 -0.98
CA ASP A 28 -0.78 2.28 -0.53
C ASP A 28 -1.73 1.98 -1.70
N GLY A 29 -2.76 1.23 -1.43
CA GLY A 29 -3.53 0.51 -2.44
C GLY A 29 -4.88 1.09 -2.80
N VAL A 30 -4.96 2.32 -3.31
CA VAL A 30 -6.19 2.77 -4.00
C VAL A 30 -6.39 2.01 -5.31
N PHE A 31 -5.31 1.78 -6.03
CA PHE A 31 -5.30 1.01 -7.27
C PHE A 31 -3.95 0.32 -7.44
N LEU A 32 -3.96 -1.00 -7.53
CA LEU A 32 -2.77 -1.81 -7.79
C LEU A 32 -2.89 -2.51 -9.15
N ALA A 33 -2.01 -2.18 -10.08
CA ALA A 33 -1.87 -2.91 -11.33
C ALA A 33 -0.73 -3.93 -11.19
N ILE A 34 -1.06 -5.20 -11.27
CA ILE A 34 -0.12 -6.29 -11.02
C ILE A 34 0.02 -7.14 -12.28
N SER A 35 1.25 -7.37 -12.73
CA SER A 35 1.45 -8.28 -13.85
C SER A 35 1.07 -9.71 -13.48
N ARG A 36 0.52 -10.46 -14.44
CA ARG A 36 0.16 -11.87 -14.24
C ARG A 36 1.33 -12.73 -13.77
N LYS A 37 2.55 -12.41 -14.23
CA LYS A 37 3.78 -13.11 -13.83
C LYS A 37 4.04 -12.94 -12.33
N VAL A 38 3.93 -11.73 -11.81
CA VAL A 38 4.11 -11.42 -10.39
C VAL A 38 2.99 -12.05 -9.58
N PHE A 39 1.73 -11.87 -9.99
CA PHE A 39 0.57 -12.41 -9.29
C PHE A 39 0.57 -13.95 -9.17
N LYS A 40 1.19 -14.67 -10.11
CA LYS A 40 1.37 -16.11 -10.00
C LYS A 40 2.38 -16.54 -8.93
N LYS A 41 3.28 -15.65 -8.53
CA LYS A 41 4.39 -15.93 -7.59
C LYS A 41 4.13 -15.35 -6.20
N ILE A 42 3.59 -14.16 -6.15
CA ILE A 42 3.30 -13.41 -4.91
C ILE A 42 1.79 -13.43 -4.71
N ARG A 43 1.35 -13.68 -3.49
CA ARG A 43 -0.07 -13.74 -3.13
C ARG A 43 -0.36 -12.78 -1.98
N PHE A 44 -1.61 -12.37 -1.89
CA PHE A 44 -2.10 -11.71 -0.69
C PHE A 44 -2.04 -12.71 0.47
N ASP A 45 -1.60 -12.24 1.63
CA ASP A 45 -1.48 -13.07 2.82
C ASP A 45 -2.77 -12.99 3.65
N GLU A 46 -3.53 -14.06 3.63
CA GLU A 46 -4.81 -14.17 4.34
C GLU A 46 -4.64 -14.37 5.86
N SER A 47 -3.40 -14.51 6.36
CA SER A 47 -3.13 -14.59 7.80
C SER A 47 -3.14 -13.24 8.50
N CYS A 48 -3.22 -12.13 7.75
CA CYS A 48 -3.34 -10.80 8.33
C CYS A 48 -4.66 -10.68 9.12
N PRO A 49 -4.63 -10.32 10.41
CA PRO A 49 -5.84 -10.23 11.23
C PRO A 49 -6.71 -9.00 10.91
N ALA A 50 -6.22 -8.09 10.12
CA ALA A 50 -6.85 -6.79 9.86
C ALA A 50 -7.87 -6.81 8.71
N GLY A 51 -8.42 -7.93 8.32
CA GLY A 51 -9.48 -8.04 7.31
C GLY A 51 -9.31 -7.22 6.03
N PHE A 52 -9.36 -5.90 6.15
CA PHE A 52 -9.29 -4.96 5.03
C PHE A 52 -7.96 -4.20 4.92
N HIS A 53 -7.15 -4.13 5.96
CA HIS A 53 -5.93 -3.32 6.00
C HIS A 53 -4.66 -4.14 5.76
N MET A 54 -3.57 -3.46 5.44
CA MET A 54 -2.20 -4.00 5.27
C MET A 54 -1.98 -4.91 4.05
N TYR A 55 -3.00 -5.29 3.30
CA TYR A 55 -2.87 -6.17 2.12
C TYR A 55 -1.99 -5.57 1.03
N ASP A 56 -2.09 -4.28 0.83
CA ASP A 56 -1.35 -3.49 -0.15
C ASP A 56 0.13 -3.34 0.24
N LEU A 57 0.38 -2.99 1.50
CA LEU A 57 1.74 -2.91 2.06
C LEU A 57 2.42 -4.28 2.05
N GLN A 58 1.70 -5.33 2.48
CA GLN A 58 2.19 -6.70 2.47
C GLN A 58 2.56 -7.15 1.05
N TYR A 59 1.63 -7.03 0.11
CA TYR A 59 1.82 -7.50 -1.25
C TYR A 59 2.99 -6.81 -1.95
N THR A 60 3.07 -5.49 -1.81
CA THR A 60 4.12 -4.70 -2.47
C THR A 60 5.49 -4.91 -1.84
N LEU A 61 5.56 -5.10 -0.51
CA LEU A 61 6.80 -5.46 0.15
C LEU A 61 7.27 -6.86 -0.23
N ASP A 62 6.39 -7.88 -0.23
CA ASP A 62 6.73 -9.23 -0.66
C ASP A 62 7.23 -9.26 -2.11
N ALA A 63 6.58 -8.49 -3.00
CA ALA A 63 7.04 -8.36 -4.38
C ALA A 63 8.44 -7.72 -4.45
N SER A 64 8.69 -6.67 -3.67
CA SER A 64 9.98 -5.99 -3.61
C SER A 64 11.08 -6.90 -3.05
N VAL A 65 10.81 -7.64 -1.98
CA VAL A 65 11.73 -8.63 -1.37
C VAL A 65 12.05 -9.76 -2.36
N ALA A 66 11.08 -10.18 -3.16
CA ALA A 66 11.28 -11.17 -4.22
C ALA A 66 12.00 -10.62 -5.47
N GLY A 67 12.47 -9.37 -5.45
CA GLY A 67 13.23 -8.74 -6.53
C GLY A 67 12.37 -8.16 -7.66
N TYR A 68 11.06 -8.06 -7.49
CA TYR A 68 10.20 -7.35 -8.44
C TYR A 68 10.23 -5.85 -8.19
N LYS A 69 10.07 -5.08 -9.26
CA LYS A 69 10.05 -3.63 -9.18
C LYS A 69 8.62 -3.13 -8.98
N CYS A 70 8.44 -2.34 -7.94
CA CYS A 70 7.22 -1.59 -7.69
C CYS A 70 7.42 -0.13 -8.08
N GLY A 71 6.38 0.54 -8.52
CA GLY A 71 6.46 1.94 -8.88
C GLY A 71 5.11 2.62 -8.97
N VAL A 72 5.12 3.92 -8.75
CA VAL A 72 3.96 4.79 -8.90
C VAL A 72 4.04 5.49 -10.25
N ILE A 73 2.96 5.46 -10.99
CA ILE A 73 2.83 6.13 -12.30
C ILE A 73 1.91 7.34 -12.19
N ASP A 74 1.98 8.20 -13.19
CA ASP A 74 1.06 9.33 -13.33
C ASP A 74 -0.30 8.83 -13.83
N ALA A 75 -1.22 8.60 -12.89
CA ALA A 75 -2.60 8.23 -13.21
C ALA A 75 -3.54 8.99 -12.28
N TYR A 76 -4.49 9.71 -12.86
CA TYR A 76 -5.50 10.42 -12.09
C TYR A 76 -6.60 9.46 -11.64
N ILE A 77 -6.75 9.31 -10.33
CA ILE A 77 -7.78 8.48 -9.71
C ILE A 77 -8.51 9.30 -8.64
N THR A 78 -9.82 9.26 -8.66
CA THR A 78 -10.65 9.81 -7.58
C THR A 78 -11.12 8.67 -6.71
N HIS A 79 -10.72 8.67 -5.46
CA HIS A 79 -11.14 7.70 -4.45
C HIS A 79 -12.38 8.22 -3.72
N ALA A 80 -13.51 7.58 -3.91
CA ALA A 80 -14.78 7.91 -3.23
C ALA A 80 -14.77 7.41 -1.78
N SER A 81 -13.85 7.93 -0.97
CA SER A 81 -13.64 7.59 0.43
C SER A 81 -13.13 8.81 1.19
N PRO A 82 -13.53 9.01 2.44
CA PRO A 82 -12.98 10.06 3.29
C PRO A 82 -11.51 9.82 3.68
N GLY A 83 -10.93 8.68 3.31
CA GLY A 83 -9.65 8.21 3.83
C GLY A 83 -9.77 7.61 5.24
N LEU A 84 -8.65 7.29 5.85
CA LEU A 84 -8.63 6.77 7.22
C LEU A 84 -8.96 7.89 8.22
N GLN A 85 -10.09 7.78 8.89
CA GLN A 85 -10.56 8.79 9.87
C GLN A 85 -10.02 8.51 11.28
N SER A 86 -9.77 7.25 11.62
CA SER A 86 -9.22 6.83 12.90
C SER A 86 -8.53 5.47 12.78
N PHE A 87 -7.58 5.23 13.66
CA PHE A 87 -6.91 3.92 13.76
C PHE A 87 -7.77 2.99 14.61
N THR A 88 -8.57 2.16 13.95
CA THR A 88 -9.38 1.13 14.61
C THR A 88 -8.51 0.04 15.22
N GLU A 89 -9.07 -0.78 16.11
CA GLU A 89 -8.36 -1.94 16.69
C GLU A 89 -7.96 -2.94 15.59
N ASP A 90 -8.80 -3.11 14.58
CA ASP A 90 -8.51 -3.92 13.40
C ASP A 90 -7.25 -3.40 12.67
N TRP A 91 -7.18 -2.08 12.42
CA TRP A 91 -5.99 -1.46 11.82
C TRP A 91 -4.73 -1.66 12.67
N LYS A 92 -4.83 -1.48 14.00
CA LYS A 92 -3.71 -1.66 14.93
C LYS A 92 -3.22 -3.12 14.97
N SER A 93 -4.15 -4.07 14.94
CA SER A 93 -3.83 -5.50 14.86
C SER A 93 -3.06 -5.83 13.59
N GLY A 94 -3.52 -5.30 12.46
CA GLY A 94 -2.82 -5.44 11.18
C GLY A 94 -1.45 -4.79 11.17
N GLN A 95 -1.33 -3.59 11.75
CA GLN A 95 -0.03 -2.92 11.90
C GLN A 95 0.94 -3.76 12.73
N SER A 96 0.51 -4.28 13.87
CA SER A 96 1.36 -5.12 14.73
C SER A 96 1.81 -6.39 14.01
N TRP A 97 0.89 -7.05 13.31
CA TRP A 97 1.20 -8.20 12.48
C TRP A 97 2.21 -7.88 11.37
N PHE A 98 2.03 -6.76 10.66
CA PHE A 98 2.92 -6.33 9.60
C PHE A 98 4.33 -6.03 10.14
N LEU A 99 4.44 -5.31 11.25
CA LEU A 99 5.71 -4.97 11.87
C LEU A 99 6.46 -6.22 12.35
N ASP A 100 5.79 -7.20 12.94
CA ASP A 100 6.41 -8.46 13.37
C ASP A 100 6.86 -9.30 12.17
N LYS A 101 5.98 -9.47 11.18
CA LYS A 101 6.28 -10.25 9.97
C LYS A 101 7.50 -9.70 9.21
N TYR A 102 7.66 -8.40 9.14
CA TYR A 102 8.71 -7.75 8.36
C TYR A 102 9.82 -7.10 9.19
N LYS A 103 9.92 -7.42 10.46
CA LYS A 103 10.93 -6.84 11.39
C LYS A 103 12.36 -6.85 10.84
N ASP A 104 12.72 -7.88 10.08
CA ASP A 104 14.06 -8.02 9.50
C ASP A 104 14.32 -7.08 8.32
N TYR A 105 13.29 -6.46 7.79
CA TYR A 105 13.38 -5.50 6.67
C TYR A 105 13.20 -4.05 7.11
N LEU A 106 12.66 -3.81 8.31
CA LEU A 106 12.40 -2.48 8.82
C LEU A 106 13.72 -1.75 9.14
N GLY A 107 13.77 -0.47 8.79
CA GLY A 107 14.95 0.38 9.01
C GLY A 107 16.13 0.10 8.09
N LYS A 108 16.01 -0.80 7.13
CA LYS A 108 17.05 -1.07 6.13
C LYS A 108 16.85 -0.21 4.90
N THR A 109 17.96 0.30 4.36
CA THR A 109 17.96 0.98 3.06
C THR A 109 17.85 -0.05 1.95
N VAL A 110 16.91 0.15 1.03
CA VAL A 110 16.74 -0.67 -0.17
C VAL A 110 17.22 0.14 -1.38
N GLN A 111 18.09 -0.44 -2.20
CA GLN A 111 18.41 0.14 -3.50
C GLN A 111 17.31 -0.21 -4.50
N LEU A 112 16.69 0.82 -5.08
CA LEU A 112 15.57 0.74 -6.02
C LEU A 112 16.03 0.73 -7.48
#